data_694ac3a1355ff41e33075d1b24afe344
#
_entry.id   694ac3a1355ff41e33075d1b24afe344
#
_cell.length_a   1.000
_cell.length_b   1.000
_cell.length_c   1.000
_cell.angle_alpha   90.00
_cell.angle_beta   90.00
_cell.angle_gamma   90.00
#
_symmetry.space_group_name_H-M   'P 1'
#
loop_
_entity.id
_entity.type
_entity.pdbx_description
1 polymer ?
#
loop_
_entity_poly.entity_id
_entity_poly.type
_entity_poly.pdbx_seq_one_letter_code
_entity_poly.pdbx_strand_id
1 'polypeptide(L)'
;LSKLSPAIKLAEAGAGVIAIENHSNSLLNSPESIRRFTALLESDRVGIALAPHHLPQDGNLLADLAGNAGAAVKFVYAQQYGHGSSEKLPKEKELLQLPGRGSLDFGPLMRQLAEMQFAGPVEIFMHPVPRGVPILNSITEITSAIRAARAYLDELLAS
;
A
#
# COMPACT_ATOMS: atom_id res chain seq x y z
N LEU A 1 -21.28 -4.41 -1.62
CA LEU A 1 -20.76 -5.23 -2.75
C LEU A 1 -21.75 -5.31 -3.92
N SER A 2 -23.08 -5.32 -3.70
CA SER A 2 -24.07 -5.42 -4.78
C SER A 2 -23.90 -4.38 -5.91
N LYS A 3 -23.49 -3.14 -5.59
CA LYS A 3 -23.22 -2.10 -6.60
C LYS A 3 -21.97 -2.38 -7.44
N LEU A 4 -21.06 -3.23 -6.98
CA LEU A 4 -19.87 -3.64 -7.72
C LEU A 4 -20.11 -4.86 -8.64
N SER A 5 -21.25 -5.52 -8.53
CA SER A 5 -21.58 -6.75 -9.26
C SER A 5 -21.30 -6.68 -10.77
N PRO A 6 -21.63 -5.60 -11.50
CA PRO A 6 -21.32 -5.53 -12.93
C PRO A 6 -19.81 -5.50 -13.21
N ALA A 7 -19.04 -4.76 -12.39
CA ALA A 7 -17.57 -4.68 -12.52
C ALA A 7 -16.91 -6.03 -12.15
N ILE A 8 -17.43 -6.71 -11.12
CA ILE A 8 -16.94 -8.03 -10.71
C ILE A 8 -17.12 -9.04 -11.86
N LYS A 9 -18.29 -9.08 -12.48
CA LYS A 9 -18.57 -9.96 -13.63
C LYS A 9 -17.62 -9.70 -14.81
N LEU A 10 -17.27 -8.43 -15.07
CA LEU A 10 -16.30 -8.08 -16.09
C LEU A 10 -14.88 -8.56 -15.73
N ALA A 11 -14.48 -8.43 -14.47
CA ALA A 11 -13.20 -8.91 -13.98
C ALA A 11 -13.12 -10.45 -14.04
N GLU A 12 -14.19 -11.14 -13.71
CA GLU A 12 -14.31 -12.62 -13.79
C GLU A 12 -14.28 -13.13 -15.24
N ALA A 13 -14.89 -12.39 -16.17
CA ALA A 13 -14.87 -12.73 -17.59
C ALA A 13 -13.52 -12.44 -18.27
N GLY A 14 -12.68 -11.61 -17.68
CA GLY A 14 -11.36 -11.21 -18.18
C GLY A 14 -10.21 -11.67 -17.27
N ALA A 15 -9.02 -11.14 -17.52
CA ALA A 15 -7.83 -11.38 -16.70
C ALA A 15 -7.61 -10.28 -15.63
N GLY A 16 -8.57 -9.37 -15.44
CA GLY A 16 -8.43 -8.24 -14.54
C GLY A 16 -8.77 -8.56 -13.09
N VAL A 17 -8.31 -7.71 -12.18
CA VAL A 17 -8.69 -7.71 -10.77
C VAL A 17 -9.18 -6.32 -10.37
N ILE A 18 -10.03 -6.25 -9.36
CA ILE A 18 -10.49 -5.00 -8.74
C ILE A 18 -9.82 -4.90 -7.38
N ALA A 19 -8.92 -3.95 -7.22
CA ALA A 19 -8.30 -3.64 -5.94
C ALA A 19 -8.91 -2.35 -5.38
N ILE A 20 -9.58 -2.45 -4.23
CA ILE A 20 -10.21 -1.30 -3.57
C ILE A 20 -9.23 -0.75 -2.54
N GLU A 21 -8.84 0.51 -2.72
CA GLU A 21 -7.92 1.19 -1.81
C GLU A 21 -8.60 1.48 -0.46
N ASN A 22 -7.91 1.15 0.63
CA ASN A 22 -8.29 1.69 1.93
C ASN A 22 -7.83 3.14 2.03
N HIS A 23 -8.69 4.00 2.57
CA HIS A 23 -8.42 5.43 2.66
C HIS A 23 -9.09 6.02 3.91
N SER A 24 -8.42 6.95 4.60
CA SER A 24 -8.89 7.58 5.84
C SER A 24 -10.31 8.19 5.75
N ASN A 25 -10.72 8.60 4.55
CA ASN A 25 -12.03 9.21 4.28
C ASN A 25 -12.99 8.27 3.52
N SER A 26 -12.82 6.96 3.61
CA SER A 26 -13.65 5.96 2.92
C SER A 26 -14.27 4.96 3.88
N LEU A 27 -15.02 3.99 3.34
CA LEU A 27 -15.57 2.88 4.13
C LEU A 27 -14.48 1.94 4.66
N LEU A 28 -13.35 1.84 3.95
CA LEU A 28 -12.20 1.05 4.34
C LEU A 28 -11.16 1.96 5.01
N ASN A 29 -11.47 2.53 6.16
CA ASN A 29 -10.64 3.50 6.86
C ASN A 29 -9.96 2.97 8.14
N SER A 30 -10.11 1.70 8.43
CA SER A 30 -9.55 1.07 9.64
C SER A 30 -9.22 -0.40 9.40
N PRO A 31 -8.32 -0.99 10.21
CA PRO A 31 -8.02 -2.42 10.15
C PRO A 31 -9.28 -3.29 10.27
N GLU A 32 -10.21 -2.92 11.14
CA GLU A 32 -11.44 -3.67 11.32
C GLU A 32 -12.35 -3.62 10.09
N SER A 33 -12.51 -2.45 9.46
CA SER A 33 -13.30 -2.32 8.24
C SER A 33 -12.71 -3.14 7.08
N ILE A 34 -11.38 -3.23 6.99
CA ILE A 34 -10.68 -4.06 6.02
C ILE A 34 -10.93 -5.55 6.30
N ARG A 35 -10.73 -6.01 7.55
CA ARG A 35 -11.02 -7.42 7.92
C ARG A 35 -12.47 -7.80 7.60
N ARG A 36 -13.41 -6.93 7.94
CA ARG A 36 -14.82 -7.15 7.62
C ARG A 36 -15.08 -7.20 6.12
N PHE A 37 -14.47 -6.30 5.35
CA PHE A 37 -14.61 -6.29 3.89
C PHE A 37 -14.05 -7.57 3.28
N THR A 38 -12.82 -7.96 3.63
CA THR A 38 -12.18 -9.16 3.06
C THR A 38 -12.91 -10.44 3.41
N ALA A 39 -13.51 -10.54 4.61
CA ALA A 39 -14.35 -11.67 5.02
C ALA A 39 -15.68 -11.78 4.23
N LEU A 40 -16.12 -10.73 3.57
CA LEU A 40 -17.35 -10.69 2.77
C LEU A 40 -17.09 -10.90 1.27
N LEU A 41 -15.85 -11.10 0.86
CA LEU A 41 -15.50 -11.32 -0.54
C LEU A 41 -15.87 -12.74 -0.98
N GLU A 42 -16.64 -12.82 -2.07
CA GLU A 42 -17.05 -14.07 -2.71
C GLU A 42 -16.24 -14.34 -4.00
N SER A 43 -15.57 -13.32 -4.54
CA SER A 43 -14.81 -13.40 -5.78
C SER A 43 -13.32 -13.18 -5.54
N ASP A 44 -12.50 -14.03 -6.09
CA ASP A 44 -11.04 -13.90 -6.09
C ASP A 44 -10.54 -12.75 -6.98
N ARG A 45 -11.43 -12.17 -7.80
CA ARG A 45 -11.14 -11.01 -8.65
C ARG A 45 -11.29 -9.68 -7.94
N VAL A 46 -11.75 -9.68 -6.69
CA VAL A 46 -11.88 -8.47 -5.87
C VAL A 46 -10.99 -8.58 -4.65
N GLY A 47 -10.41 -7.47 -4.24
CA GLY A 47 -9.62 -7.40 -3.02
C GLY A 47 -9.27 -5.98 -2.66
N ILE A 48 -8.20 -5.82 -1.89
CA ILE A 48 -7.73 -4.53 -1.41
C ILE A 48 -6.44 -4.10 -2.11
N ALA A 49 -6.33 -2.81 -2.35
CA ALA A 49 -5.06 -2.11 -2.53
C ALA A 49 -4.68 -1.57 -1.15
N LEU A 50 -3.77 -2.27 -0.49
CA LEU A 50 -3.35 -1.93 0.87
C LEU A 50 -2.51 -0.66 0.85
N ALA A 51 -3.01 0.40 1.49
CA ALA A 51 -2.36 1.69 1.64
C ALA A 51 -2.00 1.93 3.12
N PRO A 52 -0.80 1.51 3.57
CA PRO A 52 -0.37 1.62 4.96
C PRO A 52 -0.47 3.03 5.53
N HIS A 53 -0.20 4.05 4.72
CA HIS A 53 -0.21 5.46 5.12
C HIS A 53 -1.60 6.00 5.50
N HIS A 54 -2.67 5.26 5.26
CA HIS A 54 -4.03 5.57 5.71
C HIS A 54 -4.46 4.80 6.97
N LEU A 55 -3.57 4.00 7.54
CA LEU A 55 -3.80 3.14 8.71
C LEU A 55 -2.91 3.56 9.88
N PRO A 56 -3.12 3.02 11.09
CA PRO A 56 -2.16 3.18 12.17
C PRO A 56 -0.76 2.73 11.74
N GLN A 57 0.26 3.53 12.08
CA GLN A 57 1.63 3.35 11.64
C GLN A 57 2.37 2.33 12.51
N ASP A 58 1.91 1.09 12.48
CA ASP A 58 2.44 -0.06 13.23
C ASP A 58 2.72 -1.20 12.24
N GLY A 59 4.00 -1.54 12.06
CA GLY A 59 4.43 -2.58 11.12
C GLY A 59 3.87 -3.97 11.42
N ASN A 60 3.72 -4.34 12.71
CA ASN A 60 3.15 -5.62 13.11
C ASN A 60 1.64 -5.68 12.84
N LEU A 61 0.92 -4.60 13.13
CA LEU A 61 -0.50 -4.48 12.78
C LEU A 61 -0.73 -4.61 11.28
N LEU A 62 0.11 -3.97 10.47
CA LEU A 62 0.02 -4.04 9.00
C LEU A 62 0.33 -5.45 8.47
N ALA A 63 1.31 -6.14 9.06
CA ALA A 63 1.63 -7.52 8.75
C ALA A 63 0.46 -8.46 9.08
N ASP A 64 -0.08 -8.35 10.30
CA ASP A 64 -1.27 -9.13 10.73
C ASP A 64 -2.47 -8.88 9.79
N LEU A 65 -2.69 -7.63 9.42
CA LEU A 65 -3.77 -7.26 8.52
C LEU A 65 -3.59 -7.89 7.13
N ALA A 66 -2.38 -7.83 6.57
CA ALA A 66 -2.05 -8.45 5.29
C ALA A 66 -2.19 -9.98 5.34
N GLY A 67 -1.68 -10.62 6.40
CA GLY A 67 -1.79 -12.07 6.61
C GLY A 67 -3.24 -12.53 6.71
N ASN A 68 -4.06 -11.82 7.49
CA ASN A 68 -5.50 -12.12 7.61
C ASN A 68 -6.28 -11.90 6.31
N ALA A 69 -5.92 -10.89 5.52
CA ALA A 69 -6.54 -10.66 4.22
C ALA A 69 -6.09 -11.69 3.17
N GLY A 70 -4.89 -12.23 3.30
CA GLY A 70 -4.38 -13.30 2.44
C GLY A 70 -4.45 -12.94 0.95
N ALA A 71 -5.01 -13.82 0.14
CA ALA A 71 -5.16 -13.65 -1.30
C ALA A 71 -6.05 -12.44 -1.70
N ALA A 72 -6.76 -11.83 -0.76
CA ALA A 72 -7.51 -10.60 -1.01
C ALA A 72 -6.61 -9.36 -1.10
N VAL A 73 -5.35 -9.40 -0.66
CA VAL A 73 -4.39 -8.34 -0.97
C VAL A 73 -4.02 -8.44 -2.44
N LYS A 74 -4.36 -7.41 -3.22
CA LYS A 74 -4.10 -7.37 -4.68
C LYS A 74 -3.00 -6.40 -5.05
N PHE A 75 -2.76 -5.42 -4.20
CA PHE A 75 -1.83 -4.31 -4.44
C PHE A 75 -1.35 -3.74 -3.11
N VAL A 76 -0.12 -3.24 -3.03
CA VAL A 76 0.43 -2.59 -1.83
C VAL A 76 1.09 -1.27 -2.21
N TYR A 77 0.73 -0.20 -1.51
CA TYR A 77 1.42 1.08 -1.60
C TYR A 77 2.57 1.13 -0.59
N ALA A 78 3.78 1.26 -1.08
CA ALA A 78 4.96 1.41 -0.23
C ALA A 78 5.25 2.90 0.03
N GLN A 79 4.57 3.46 1.03
CA GLN A 79 4.81 4.79 1.59
C GLN A 79 5.15 4.64 3.08
N GLN A 80 6.39 4.93 3.44
CA GLN A 80 6.96 4.60 4.77
C GLN A 80 6.95 5.78 5.76
N TYR A 81 6.12 6.76 5.59
CA TYR A 81 6.22 8.01 6.33
C TYR A 81 6.21 7.86 7.86
N GLY A 82 5.39 7.01 8.44
CA GLY A 82 5.31 6.77 9.87
C GLY A 82 4.38 7.71 10.65
N HIS A 83 3.80 8.72 10.00
CA HIS A 83 2.86 9.68 10.61
C HIS A 83 1.45 9.58 10.00
N GLY A 84 1.27 8.70 9.01
CA GLY A 84 0.04 8.57 8.27
C GLY A 84 -0.20 9.72 7.28
N SER A 85 -1.28 9.63 6.53
CA SER A 85 -1.61 10.58 5.46
C SER A 85 -2.31 11.86 5.95
N SER A 86 -2.72 11.89 7.22
CA SER A 86 -3.40 13.05 7.82
C SER A 86 -2.45 14.20 8.15
N GLU A 87 -1.18 13.92 8.33
CA GLU A 87 -0.16 14.92 8.63
C GLU A 87 0.55 15.36 7.34
N LYS A 88 0.48 16.67 7.06
CA LYS A 88 1.19 17.27 5.92
C LYS A 88 2.62 17.62 6.32
N LEU A 89 3.56 17.09 5.55
CA LEU A 89 4.97 17.40 5.73
C LEU A 89 5.36 18.76 5.09
N PRO A 90 6.30 19.50 5.72
CA PRO A 90 7.06 20.51 5.02
C PRO A 90 7.77 19.91 3.80
N LYS A 91 7.97 20.71 2.75
CA LYS A 91 8.50 20.26 1.45
C LYS A 91 9.83 19.50 1.58
N GLU A 92 10.72 19.98 2.43
CA GLU A 92 12.04 19.40 2.70
C GLU A 92 11.99 18.01 3.39
N LYS A 93 10.86 17.65 3.97
CA LYS A 93 10.63 16.37 4.64
C LYS A 93 9.80 15.37 3.82
N GLU A 94 9.28 15.78 2.66
CA GLU A 94 8.43 14.90 1.84
C GLU A 94 9.13 13.62 1.38
N LEU A 95 10.48 13.64 1.28
CA LEU A 95 11.26 12.43 0.96
C LEU A 95 11.18 11.34 2.04
N LEU A 96 10.73 11.65 3.27
CA LEU A 96 10.47 10.65 4.31
C LEU A 96 9.33 9.70 3.94
N GLN A 97 8.54 10.02 2.93
CA GLN A 97 7.52 9.13 2.39
C GLN A 97 8.12 7.89 1.70
N LEU A 98 9.35 8.00 1.19
CA LEU A 98 9.99 6.89 0.47
C LEU A 98 10.42 5.75 1.39
N PRO A 99 10.29 4.49 0.94
CA PRO A 99 10.89 3.34 1.60
C PRO A 99 12.39 3.53 1.88
N GLY A 100 12.82 3.16 3.07
CA GLY A 100 14.17 3.36 3.58
C GLY A 100 14.44 4.75 4.17
N ARG A 101 13.44 5.66 4.21
CA ARG A 101 13.59 7.02 4.73
C ARG A 101 12.62 7.38 5.84
N GLY A 102 11.42 6.81 5.85
CA GLY A 102 10.42 7.05 6.86
C GLY A 102 10.63 6.23 8.13
N SER A 103 9.86 6.56 9.18
CA SER A 103 9.98 5.94 10.50
C SER A 103 9.13 4.68 10.67
N LEU A 104 8.17 4.39 9.78
CA LEU A 104 7.39 3.17 9.83
C LEU A 104 8.30 1.96 9.53
N ASP A 105 8.34 0.99 10.43
CA ASP A 105 9.02 -0.27 10.17
C ASP A 105 8.23 -1.12 9.17
N PHE A 106 8.74 -1.24 7.95
CA PHE A 106 8.17 -2.10 6.91
C PHE A 106 8.62 -3.57 7.00
N GLY A 107 9.61 -3.88 7.84
CA GLY A 107 10.13 -5.24 7.96
C GLY A 107 9.04 -6.28 8.19
N PRO A 108 8.16 -6.14 9.21
CA PRO A 108 7.08 -7.09 9.45
C PRO A 108 6.15 -7.28 8.25
N LEU A 109 5.71 -6.18 7.62
CA LEU A 109 4.82 -6.23 6.46
C LEU A 109 5.47 -6.94 5.27
N MET A 110 6.73 -6.61 4.95
CA MET A 110 7.43 -7.20 3.80
C MET A 110 7.68 -8.70 4.01
N ARG A 111 8.07 -9.13 5.21
CA ARG A 111 8.19 -10.55 5.55
C ARG A 111 6.85 -11.29 5.40
N GLN A 112 5.77 -10.69 5.90
CA GLN A 112 4.44 -11.28 5.76
C GLN A 112 4.03 -11.44 4.29
N LEU A 113 4.32 -10.44 3.44
CA LEU A 113 4.07 -10.53 2.00
C LEU A 113 4.90 -11.66 1.35
N ALA A 114 6.15 -11.85 1.77
CA ALA A 114 6.99 -12.95 1.31
C ALA A 114 6.45 -14.31 1.75
N GLU A 115 6.08 -14.46 3.04
CA GLU A 115 5.52 -15.70 3.59
C GLU A 115 4.23 -16.13 2.88
N MET A 116 3.35 -15.19 2.55
CA MET A 116 2.12 -15.46 1.80
C MET A 116 2.34 -15.58 0.28
N GLN A 117 3.59 -15.52 -0.19
CA GLN A 117 3.95 -15.59 -1.61
C GLN A 117 3.20 -14.54 -2.45
N PHE A 118 3.10 -13.33 -1.94
CA PHE A 118 2.41 -12.26 -2.62
C PHE A 118 3.02 -11.96 -3.99
N ALA A 119 2.24 -12.15 -5.05
CA ALA A 119 2.67 -11.94 -6.44
C ALA A 119 2.14 -10.64 -7.05
N GLY A 120 1.42 -9.83 -6.28
CA GLY A 120 0.89 -8.55 -6.74
C GLY A 120 1.95 -7.44 -6.76
N PRO A 121 1.63 -6.30 -7.35
CA PRO A 121 2.54 -5.16 -7.39
C PRO A 121 2.68 -4.48 -6.02
N VAL A 122 3.92 -4.05 -5.72
CA VAL A 122 4.25 -3.12 -4.64
C VAL A 122 4.70 -1.82 -5.28
N GLU A 123 3.91 -0.77 -5.13
CA GLU A 123 4.20 0.54 -5.71
C GLU A 123 4.96 1.42 -4.73
N ILE A 124 6.11 1.95 -5.15
CA ILE A 124 6.79 3.02 -4.41
C ILE A 124 5.99 4.29 -4.61
N PHE A 125 5.32 4.72 -3.55
CA PHE A 125 4.35 5.80 -3.60
C PHE A 125 4.83 7.04 -2.85
N MET A 126 4.63 8.20 -3.46
CA MET A 126 4.83 9.52 -2.83
C MET A 126 3.68 10.46 -3.17
N HIS A 127 3.31 11.30 -2.22
CA HIS A 127 2.27 12.29 -2.37
C HIS A 127 2.84 13.70 -2.19
N PRO A 128 3.22 14.40 -3.27
CA PRO A 128 3.76 15.75 -3.17
C PRO A 128 2.68 16.76 -2.73
N VAL A 129 3.06 17.73 -1.93
CA VAL A 129 2.17 18.83 -1.50
C VAL A 129 2.84 20.17 -1.84
N PRO A 130 2.15 21.06 -2.58
CA PRO A 130 0.91 20.83 -3.33
C PRO A 130 1.09 19.83 -4.49
N ARG A 131 -0.01 19.21 -4.90
CA ARG A 131 0.02 18.28 -6.04
C ARG A 131 0.58 18.97 -7.29
N GLY A 132 1.39 18.24 -8.06
CA GLY A 132 2.04 18.76 -9.28
C GLY A 132 3.34 19.52 -9.01
N VAL A 133 3.72 19.77 -7.76
CA VAL A 133 5.03 20.32 -7.42
C VAL A 133 5.98 19.16 -7.07
N PRO A 134 7.03 18.92 -7.87
CA PRO A 134 7.95 17.82 -7.63
C PRO A 134 8.61 17.89 -6.25
N ILE A 135 8.86 16.72 -5.65
CA ILE A 135 9.64 16.61 -4.40
C ILE A 135 11.13 16.76 -4.71
N LEU A 136 11.56 16.24 -5.86
CA LEU A 136 12.93 16.33 -6.37
C LEU A 136 12.95 17.09 -7.70
N ASN A 137 14.04 17.82 -7.97
CA ASN A 137 14.10 18.79 -9.06
C ASN A 137 14.52 18.19 -10.40
N SER A 138 15.05 16.98 -10.42
CA SER A 138 15.54 16.35 -11.65
C SER A 138 15.15 14.88 -11.78
N ILE A 139 15.05 14.40 -13.03
CA ILE A 139 14.80 12.98 -13.32
C ILE A 139 15.89 12.10 -12.74
N THR A 140 17.14 12.55 -12.73
CA THR A 140 18.27 11.81 -12.16
C THR A 140 18.09 11.60 -10.66
N GLU A 141 17.73 12.64 -9.90
CA GLU A 141 17.46 12.55 -8.47
C GLU A 141 16.26 11.65 -8.17
N ILE A 142 15.17 11.80 -8.93
CA ILE A 142 13.99 10.95 -8.80
C ILE A 142 14.34 9.48 -9.04
N THR A 143 15.07 9.19 -10.13
CA THR A 143 15.48 7.82 -10.46
C THR A 143 16.38 7.22 -9.38
N SER A 144 17.33 7.99 -8.86
CA SER A 144 18.22 7.56 -7.78
C SER A 144 17.44 7.25 -6.50
N ALA A 145 16.49 8.12 -6.12
CA ALA A 145 15.66 7.95 -4.94
C ALA A 145 14.75 6.71 -5.04
N ILE A 146 14.13 6.47 -6.20
CA ILE A 146 13.29 5.28 -6.45
C ILE A 146 14.15 4.00 -6.40
N ARG A 147 15.36 4.01 -6.98
CA ARG A 147 16.26 2.85 -6.93
C ARG A 147 16.69 2.51 -5.51
N ALA A 148 17.00 3.54 -4.69
CA ALA A 148 17.34 3.34 -3.29
C ALA A 148 16.14 2.77 -2.49
N ALA A 149 14.94 3.30 -2.71
CA ALA A 149 13.72 2.80 -2.08
C ALA A 149 13.42 1.34 -2.47
N ARG A 150 13.64 0.99 -3.74
CA ARG A 150 13.49 -0.39 -4.21
C ARG A 150 14.51 -1.32 -3.55
N ALA A 151 15.80 -0.94 -3.54
CA ALA A 151 16.85 -1.74 -2.90
C ALA A 151 16.53 -2.03 -1.43
N TYR A 152 16.03 -1.04 -0.69
CA TYR A 152 15.58 -1.23 0.69
C TYR A 152 14.44 -2.27 0.80
N LEU A 153 13.44 -2.21 -0.07
CA LEU A 153 12.35 -3.19 -0.07
C LEU A 153 12.85 -4.60 -0.45
N ASP A 154 13.76 -4.70 -1.43
CA ASP A 154 14.36 -5.96 -1.85
C ASP A 154 15.18 -6.59 -0.71
N GLU A 155 15.91 -5.80 0.08
CA GLU A 155 16.64 -6.25 1.28
C GLU A 155 15.70 -6.82 2.36
N LEU A 156 14.55 -6.17 2.59
CA LEU A 156 13.55 -6.65 3.55
C LEU A 156 12.88 -7.96 3.12
N LEU A 157 12.76 -8.20 1.81
CA LEU A 157 12.22 -9.47 1.27
C LEU A 157 13.22 -10.62 1.36
N ALA A 158 14.52 -10.32 1.44
CA ALA A 158 15.59 -11.30 1.52
C ALA A 158 15.98 -11.69 2.97
N SER A 159 15.46 -10.95 3.97
CA SER A 159 15.75 -11.13 5.40
C SER A 159 14.73 -12.03 6.10
#